data_658c2f2bb449aac346a19aee5b1f0adb
#
_entry.id   658c2f2bb449aac346a19aee5b1f0adb
#
_cell.length_a   1.000
_cell.length_b   1.000
_cell.length_c   1.000
_cell.angle_alpha   90.00
_cell.angle_beta   90.00
_cell.angle_gamma   90.00
#
_symmetry.space_group_name_H-M   'P 1'
#
loop_
_entity.id
_entity.type
_entity.pdbx_description
1 polymer ?
#
loop_
_entity_poly.entity_id
_entity_poly.type
_entity_poly.pdbx_seq_one_letter_code
_entity_poly.pdbx_strand_id
1 'polypeptide(L)'
;MERQQKEKISGVREQSHSVQCHITSQFAELRRIISEKEQHTLRDLREEEERILNPMEKNLREIQENLNSIYEEISKLQEQMDQQENVMFLMEEARRKRWTSDDVGELSVTDGALPDERFYHPYFLNTALRETLDAINQVSVTLDVETANPELEVSEDRKSVRRTETRRNLPHTGKRFTVGACVLGSEGFTSGRHYWEVEVTGNRWWGLGVAAESVERKRGVTVSPETGFWIIARIDDVMRVFTSPESRLPADPIPRRVGVYLSYESGTVSFYNAETKSHLHTFTGNKFTEKLYPFFWTGYENEWLRICSGSAPGL
;
A
#
# COMPACT_ATOMS: atom_id res chain seq x y z
N MET A 1 18.63 -50.94 -27.60
CA MET A 1 17.65 -50.70 -26.50
C MET A 1 18.35 -50.24 -25.23
N GLU A 2 19.32 -50.93 -24.67
CA GLU A 2 20.02 -50.56 -23.41
C GLU A 2 20.69 -49.18 -23.50
N ARG A 3 21.39 -48.87 -24.59
CA ARG A 3 22.03 -47.57 -24.81
C ARG A 3 21.01 -46.41 -24.80
N GLN A 4 19.90 -46.59 -25.50
CA GLN A 4 18.83 -45.58 -25.52
C GLN A 4 18.17 -45.38 -24.15
N GLN A 5 18.07 -46.44 -23.35
CA GLN A 5 17.54 -46.32 -21.99
C GLN A 5 18.50 -45.57 -21.06
N LYS A 6 19.82 -45.80 -21.19
CA LYS A 6 20.86 -45.07 -20.43
C LYS A 6 20.85 -43.58 -20.81
N GLU A 7 20.73 -43.24 -22.09
CA GLU A 7 20.64 -41.84 -22.54
C GLU A 7 19.39 -41.14 -22.00
N LYS A 8 18.23 -41.82 -21.98
CA LYS A 8 17.01 -41.27 -21.34
C LYS A 8 17.14 -41.06 -19.86
N ILE A 9 17.77 -42.01 -19.15
CA ILE A 9 18.03 -41.88 -17.69
C ILE A 9 18.96 -40.69 -17.40
N SER A 10 20.02 -40.51 -18.19
CA SER A 10 20.92 -39.36 -18.08
C SER A 10 20.18 -38.04 -18.31
N GLY A 11 19.36 -37.94 -19.35
CA GLY A 11 18.55 -36.76 -19.63
C GLY A 11 17.57 -36.40 -18.53
N VAL A 12 16.89 -37.38 -17.95
CA VAL A 12 15.99 -37.14 -16.81
C VAL A 12 16.77 -36.64 -15.55
N ARG A 13 17.96 -37.19 -15.30
CA ARG A 13 18.81 -36.73 -14.17
C ARG A 13 19.29 -35.31 -14.36
N GLU A 14 19.74 -34.94 -15.56
CA GLU A 14 20.17 -33.59 -15.90
C GLU A 14 19.02 -32.59 -15.76
N GLN A 15 17.84 -32.94 -16.27
CA GLN A 15 16.64 -32.13 -16.14
C GLN A 15 16.21 -31.96 -14.68
N SER A 16 16.21 -33.05 -13.89
CA SER A 16 15.92 -33.00 -12.45
C SER A 16 16.91 -32.12 -11.70
N HIS A 17 18.20 -32.21 -12.01
CA HIS A 17 19.22 -31.37 -11.38
C HIS A 17 19.02 -29.87 -11.74
N SER A 18 18.73 -29.56 -13.00
CA SER A 18 18.40 -28.20 -13.42
C SER A 18 17.21 -27.62 -12.68
N VAL A 19 16.13 -28.40 -12.53
CA VAL A 19 14.92 -28.00 -11.79
C VAL A 19 15.25 -27.81 -10.30
N GLN A 20 16.05 -28.66 -9.69
CA GLN A 20 16.48 -28.51 -8.30
C GLN A 20 17.27 -27.22 -8.09
N CYS A 21 18.24 -26.91 -8.97
CA CYS A 21 18.99 -25.67 -8.93
C CYS A 21 18.08 -24.45 -9.05
N HIS A 22 17.11 -24.50 -9.97
CA HIS A 22 16.14 -23.42 -10.15
C HIS A 22 15.31 -23.21 -8.88
N ILE A 23 14.74 -24.28 -8.31
CA ILE A 23 13.96 -24.21 -7.06
C ILE A 23 14.81 -23.62 -5.93
N THR A 24 16.04 -24.10 -5.74
CA THR A 24 16.93 -23.60 -4.70
C THR A 24 17.24 -22.11 -4.85
N SER A 25 17.47 -21.66 -6.07
CA SER A 25 17.71 -20.25 -6.39
C SER A 25 16.50 -19.39 -6.07
N GLN A 26 15.27 -19.82 -6.43
CA GLN A 26 14.03 -19.11 -6.12
C GLN A 26 13.81 -18.98 -4.59
N PHE A 27 14.05 -20.05 -3.84
CA PHE A 27 13.94 -20.00 -2.38
C PHE A 27 15.05 -19.18 -1.70
N ALA A 28 16.23 -19.07 -2.31
CA ALA A 28 17.28 -18.18 -1.81
C ALA A 28 16.90 -16.71 -1.99
N GLU A 29 16.32 -16.36 -3.14
CA GLU A 29 15.82 -15.02 -3.40
C GLU A 29 14.67 -14.64 -2.46
N LEU A 30 13.73 -15.55 -2.24
CA LEU A 30 12.67 -15.39 -1.25
C LEU A 30 13.21 -15.05 0.15
N ARG A 31 14.19 -15.83 0.61
CA ARG A 31 14.81 -15.59 1.92
C ARG A 31 15.48 -14.23 2.00
N ARG A 32 16.14 -13.79 0.92
CA ARG A 32 16.75 -12.47 0.85
C ARG A 32 15.69 -11.36 1.02
N ILE A 33 14.60 -11.41 0.24
CA ILE A 33 13.52 -10.43 0.29
C ILE A 33 12.88 -10.36 1.69
N ILE A 34 12.60 -11.53 2.29
CA ILE A 34 12.01 -11.60 3.64
C ILE A 34 12.94 -10.99 4.68
N SER A 35 14.25 -11.31 4.60
CA SER A 35 15.25 -10.76 5.53
C SER A 35 15.41 -9.25 5.39
N GLU A 36 15.41 -8.72 4.17
CA GLU A 36 15.48 -7.28 3.93
C GLU A 36 14.24 -6.56 4.49
N LYS A 37 13.07 -7.14 4.31
CA LYS A 37 11.82 -6.58 4.84
C LYS A 37 11.81 -6.58 6.38
N GLU A 38 12.28 -7.68 7.00
CA GLU A 38 12.44 -7.76 8.45
C GLU A 38 13.35 -6.64 8.98
N GLN A 39 14.52 -6.46 8.36
CA GLN A 39 15.48 -5.42 8.75
C GLN A 39 14.92 -4.00 8.59
N HIS A 40 14.16 -3.77 7.51
CA HIS A 40 13.50 -2.49 7.31
C HIS A 40 12.47 -2.22 8.42
N THR A 41 11.60 -3.19 8.69
CA THR A 41 10.57 -3.08 9.72
C THR A 41 11.13 -2.85 11.12
N LEU A 42 12.22 -3.57 11.48
CA LEU A 42 12.90 -3.38 12.77
C LEU A 42 13.56 -2.00 12.88
N ARG A 43 14.00 -1.44 11.77
CA ARG A 43 14.53 -0.07 11.75
C ARG A 43 13.43 0.95 11.99
N ASP A 44 12.33 0.83 11.26
CA ASP A 44 11.17 1.73 11.41
C ASP A 44 10.62 1.72 12.85
N LEU A 45 10.59 0.52 13.47
CA LEU A 45 10.18 0.39 14.88
C LEU A 45 11.14 1.11 15.83
N ARG A 46 12.46 1.02 15.61
CA ARG A 46 13.45 1.72 16.43
C ARG A 46 13.35 3.24 16.28
N GLU A 47 13.18 3.71 15.06
CA GLU A 47 12.98 5.14 14.78
C GLU A 47 11.73 5.68 15.50
N GLU A 48 10.65 4.91 15.51
CA GLU A 48 9.43 5.28 16.21
C GLU A 48 9.61 5.24 17.73
N GLU A 49 10.32 4.24 18.26
CA GLU A 49 10.69 4.13 19.68
C GLU A 49 11.50 5.36 20.12
N GLU A 50 12.56 5.70 19.37
CA GLU A 50 13.38 6.88 19.65
C GLU A 50 12.55 8.19 19.60
N ARG A 51 11.64 8.30 18.65
CA ARG A 51 10.75 9.46 18.53
C ARG A 51 9.88 9.68 19.77
N ILE A 52 9.45 8.58 20.40
CA ILE A 52 8.62 8.61 21.62
C ILE A 52 9.49 8.82 22.87
N LEU A 53 10.59 8.10 23.00
CA LEU A 53 11.41 8.10 24.20
C LEU A 53 12.18 9.41 24.40
N ASN A 54 12.73 9.99 23.34
CA ASN A 54 13.55 11.21 23.44
C ASN A 54 12.83 12.39 24.13
N PRO A 55 11.58 12.74 23.80
CA PRO A 55 10.84 13.76 24.51
C PRO A 55 10.55 13.40 25.97
N MET A 56 10.24 12.13 26.26
CA MET A 56 9.96 11.66 27.62
C MET A 56 11.20 11.71 28.50
N GLU A 57 12.35 11.30 28.00
CA GLU A 57 13.63 11.38 28.73
C GLU A 57 14.07 12.82 28.97
N LYS A 58 13.80 13.71 28.00
CA LYS A 58 14.05 15.13 28.19
C LYS A 58 13.16 15.71 29.30
N ASN A 59 11.89 15.42 29.28
CA ASN A 59 10.96 15.87 30.30
C ASN A 59 11.34 15.30 31.68
N LEU A 60 11.73 14.03 31.76
CA LEU A 60 12.19 13.44 33.02
C LEU A 60 13.41 14.16 33.59
N ARG A 61 14.36 14.56 32.75
CA ARG A 61 15.53 15.34 33.19
C ARG A 61 15.12 16.71 33.76
N GLU A 62 14.22 17.42 33.05
CA GLU A 62 13.70 18.72 33.51
C GLU A 62 12.97 18.59 34.85
N ILE A 63 12.18 17.53 35.03
CA ILE A 63 11.51 17.26 36.35
C ILE A 63 12.54 16.99 37.43
N GLN A 64 13.59 16.21 37.15
CA GLN A 64 14.64 15.92 38.13
C GLN A 64 15.45 17.17 38.51
N GLU A 65 15.76 18.05 37.58
CA GLU A 65 16.44 19.30 37.80
C GLU A 65 15.60 20.24 38.71
N ASN A 66 14.30 20.37 38.40
CA ASN A 66 13.38 21.16 39.21
C ASN A 66 13.23 20.60 40.63
N LEU A 67 13.16 19.28 40.75
CA LEU A 67 13.06 18.61 42.04
C LEU A 67 14.32 18.86 42.90
N ASN A 68 15.49 18.78 42.30
CA ASN A 68 16.74 19.11 43.01
C ASN A 68 16.82 20.57 43.44
N SER A 69 16.38 21.51 42.58
CA SER A 69 16.28 22.92 42.93
C SER A 69 15.38 23.15 44.13
N ILE A 70 14.22 22.51 44.16
CA ILE A 70 13.27 22.59 45.30
C ILE A 70 13.92 22.02 46.59
N TYR A 71 14.64 20.90 46.51
CA TYR A 71 15.34 20.34 47.69
C TYR A 71 16.41 21.28 48.20
N GLU A 72 17.17 21.95 47.33
CA GLU A 72 18.15 22.95 47.74
C GLU A 72 17.50 24.15 48.42
N GLU A 73 16.38 24.63 47.93
CA GLU A 73 15.63 25.71 48.56
C GLU A 73 15.07 25.32 49.94
N ILE A 74 14.50 24.13 50.03
CA ILE A 74 14.03 23.60 51.35
C ILE A 74 15.19 23.52 52.33
N SER A 75 16.35 23.03 51.92
CA SER A 75 17.53 22.93 52.76
C SER A 75 18.01 24.33 53.25
N LYS A 76 18.02 25.33 52.35
CA LYS A 76 18.34 26.71 52.70
C LYS A 76 17.36 27.32 53.71
N LEU A 77 16.07 27.06 53.50
CA LEU A 77 15.03 27.52 54.43
C LEU A 77 15.15 26.83 55.78
N GLN A 78 15.48 25.55 55.84
CA GLN A 78 15.73 24.84 57.11
C GLN A 78 16.94 25.39 57.84
N GLU A 79 18.07 25.66 57.16
CA GLU A 79 19.24 26.31 57.76
C GLU A 79 18.90 27.71 58.31
N GLN A 80 18.08 28.50 57.62
CA GLN A 80 17.65 29.82 58.04
C GLN A 80 16.71 29.73 59.30
N MET A 81 15.87 28.73 59.35
CA MET A 81 15.02 28.46 60.50
C MET A 81 15.84 28.09 61.74
N ASP A 82 16.93 27.32 61.57
CA ASP A 82 17.80 26.90 62.67
C ASP A 82 18.69 28.06 63.24
N GLN A 83 19.00 29.06 62.38
CA GLN A 83 19.91 30.17 62.69
C GLN A 83 19.21 31.44 63.27
N GLN A 84 17.89 31.60 63.03
CA GLN A 84 17.14 32.79 63.43
C GLN A 84 16.12 32.48 64.54
N GLU A 85 16.00 33.40 65.53
CA GLU A 85 14.84 33.39 66.46
C GLU A 85 13.54 33.44 65.66
N ASN A 86 12.65 32.48 65.91
CA ASN A 86 11.47 32.11 65.05
C ASN A 86 10.57 33.32 64.65
N VAL A 87 10.59 34.45 65.41
CA VAL A 87 9.76 35.61 65.10
C VAL A 87 10.29 36.45 63.91
N MET A 88 11.60 36.59 63.77
CA MET A 88 12.22 37.32 62.64
C MET A 88 12.06 36.58 61.33
N PHE A 89 12.20 35.25 61.32
CA PHE A 89 11.98 34.40 60.21
C PHE A 89 10.54 34.48 59.66
N LEU A 90 9.55 34.42 60.55
CA LEU A 90 8.14 34.51 60.16
C LEU A 90 7.76 35.91 59.61
N MET A 91 8.41 37.00 60.07
CA MET A 91 8.20 38.33 59.50
C MET A 91 8.83 38.50 58.11
N GLU A 92 9.90 37.85 57.86
CA GLU A 92 10.60 37.88 56.53
C GLU A 92 9.90 37.03 55.54
N GLU A 93 9.45 35.84 55.85
CA GLU A 93 8.61 34.96 55.00
C GLU A 93 7.24 35.57 54.67
N ALA A 94 6.62 36.33 55.65
CA ALA A 94 5.38 37.06 55.35
C ALA A 94 5.55 38.17 54.28
N ARG A 95 6.80 38.64 54.04
CA ARG A 95 7.15 39.65 53.03
C ARG A 95 7.55 38.99 51.70
N ARG A 96 7.95 37.71 51.69
CA ARG A 96 8.21 36.97 50.47
C ARG A 96 6.91 36.74 49.70
N LYS A 97 7.01 36.87 48.36
CA LYS A 97 5.93 36.59 47.47
C LYS A 97 5.42 35.15 47.73
N ARG A 98 4.14 34.98 48.01
CA ARG A 98 3.53 33.66 48.14
C ARG A 98 3.81 32.88 46.86
N TRP A 99 4.44 31.73 46.97
CA TRP A 99 4.51 30.78 45.92
C TRP A 99 3.09 30.40 45.48
N THR A 100 2.72 30.76 44.28
CA THR A 100 1.47 30.31 43.68
C THR A 100 1.80 29.12 42.79
N SER A 101 0.82 28.26 42.56
CA SER A 101 0.96 27.11 41.65
C SER A 101 1.44 27.50 40.23
N ASP A 102 1.39 28.81 39.94
CA ASP A 102 1.85 29.37 38.64
C ASP A 102 3.38 29.57 38.58
N ASP A 103 4.09 29.53 39.70
CA ASP A 103 5.56 29.62 39.77
C ASP A 103 6.24 28.26 39.56
N VAL A 104 5.52 27.16 39.74
CA VAL A 104 5.93 25.82 39.30
C VAL A 104 5.38 25.68 37.90
N GLY A 105 6.20 25.91 36.87
CA GLY A 105 5.79 25.69 35.47
C GLY A 105 5.05 24.37 35.36
N GLU A 106 3.99 24.36 34.56
CA GLU A 106 3.08 23.21 34.37
C GLU A 106 3.89 21.95 34.01
N LEU A 107 4.28 21.19 35.04
CA LEU A 107 4.95 19.91 34.90
C LEU A 107 3.90 18.91 34.37
N SER A 108 3.69 18.93 33.09
CA SER A 108 2.85 17.94 32.46
C SER A 108 3.66 16.65 32.19
N VAL A 109 3.15 15.55 32.67
CA VAL A 109 3.65 14.23 32.26
C VAL A 109 3.33 14.07 30.81
N THR A 110 4.35 13.91 29.95
CA THR A 110 4.14 13.60 28.56
C THR A 110 3.65 12.15 28.48
N ASP A 111 2.38 11.96 28.16
CA ASP A 111 1.84 10.63 27.89
C ASP A 111 2.56 10.07 26.65
N GLY A 112 3.38 9.05 26.87
CA GLY A 112 3.96 8.25 25.80
C GLY A 112 2.85 7.37 25.26
N ALA A 113 2.31 7.72 24.08
CA ALA A 113 1.55 6.75 23.32
C ALA A 113 2.46 5.54 23.03
N LEU A 114 1.97 4.33 23.33
CA LEU A 114 2.65 3.09 22.94
C LEU A 114 3.00 3.15 21.46
N PRO A 115 4.11 2.51 21.01
CA PRO A 115 4.43 2.41 19.59
C PRO A 115 3.19 2.06 18.80
N ASP A 116 2.98 2.78 17.70
CA ASP A 116 1.79 2.73 16.85
C ASP A 116 1.20 1.30 16.78
N GLU A 117 -0.09 1.16 17.09
CA GLU A 117 -0.82 -0.12 17.07
C GLU A 117 -0.60 -0.94 15.79
N ARG A 118 -0.13 -0.29 14.73
CA ARG A 118 0.27 -0.93 13.48
C ARG A 118 1.26 -2.09 13.68
N PHE A 119 2.19 -1.99 14.66
CA PHE A 119 3.19 -3.01 14.91
C PHE A 119 2.65 -4.22 15.71
N TYR A 120 1.55 -4.06 16.44
CA TYR A 120 0.97 -5.11 17.29
C TYR A 120 -0.19 -5.86 16.61
N HIS A 121 -0.72 -5.32 15.51
CA HIS A 121 -1.87 -5.94 14.88
C HIS A 121 -1.45 -7.15 14.03
N PRO A 122 -2.14 -8.32 14.14
CA PRO A 122 -1.92 -9.46 13.24
C PRO A 122 -2.02 -9.08 11.76
N TYR A 123 -2.68 -7.97 11.47
CA TYR A 123 -2.81 -7.33 10.17
C TYR A 123 -1.45 -6.87 9.61
N PHE A 124 -0.54 -6.38 10.47
CA PHE A 124 0.80 -5.93 10.04
C PHE A 124 1.63 -7.09 9.49
N LEU A 125 1.69 -8.22 10.22
CA LEU A 125 2.39 -9.41 9.76
C LEU A 125 1.79 -9.96 8.45
N ASN A 126 0.44 -9.97 8.36
CA ASN A 126 -0.26 -10.35 7.14
C ASN A 126 -0.01 -9.38 5.99
N THR A 127 0.10 -8.08 6.25
CA THR A 127 0.40 -7.07 5.22
C THR A 127 1.84 -7.20 4.75
N ALA A 128 2.82 -7.33 5.66
CA ALA A 128 4.22 -7.54 5.34
C ALA A 128 4.46 -8.86 4.57
N LEU A 129 3.78 -9.94 4.98
CA LEU A 129 3.80 -11.22 4.26
C LEU A 129 3.12 -11.12 2.89
N ARG A 130 2.00 -10.40 2.78
CA ARG A 130 1.33 -10.14 1.50
C ARG A 130 2.22 -9.33 0.58
N GLU A 131 2.79 -8.22 1.03
CA GLU A 131 3.72 -7.41 0.22
C GLU A 131 4.90 -8.24 -0.26
N THR A 132 5.43 -9.16 0.56
CA THR A 132 6.52 -10.07 0.18
C THR A 132 6.04 -11.09 -0.86
N LEU A 133 4.85 -11.66 -0.67
CA LEU A 133 4.24 -12.59 -1.63
C LEU A 133 3.82 -11.88 -2.92
N ASP A 134 3.35 -10.64 -2.83
CA ASP A 134 2.95 -9.83 -3.97
C ASP A 134 4.17 -9.41 -4.81
N ALA A 135 5.32 -9.13 -4.17
CA ALA A 135 6.59 -8.92 -4.87
C ALA A 135 7.04 -10.16 -5.67
N ILE A 136 6.63 -11.35 -5.24
CA ILE A 136 6.93 -12.62 -5.92
C ILE A 136 5.93 -12.94 -7.04
N ASN A 137 4.68 -12.54 -6.87
CA ASN A 137 3.59 -12.76 -7.83
C ASN A 137 3.28 -11.50 -8.66
N GLN A 138 4.23 -10.58 -8.78
CA GLN A 138 4.06 -9.43 -9.65
C GLN A 138 3.95 -9.89 -11.10
N VAL A 139 2.72 -9.92 -11.61
CA VAL A 139 2.44 -10.39 -12.98
C VAL A 139 2.80 -9.28 -13.96
N SER A 140 3.59 -9.65 -14.97
CA SER A 140 3.86 -8.76 -16.09
C SER A 140 2.63 -8.68 -17.00
N VAL A 141 1.63 -7.88 -16.63
CA VAL A 141 0.43 -7.63 -17.43
C VAL A 141 0.80 -6.92 -18.74
N THR A 142 0.25 -7.38 -19.85
CA THR A 142 0.27 -6.69 -21.15
C THR A 142 -1.16 -6.49 -21.66
N LEU A 143 -1.37 -5.54 -22.56
CA LEU A 143 -2.69 -5.21 -23.12
C LEU A 143 -3.01 -6.06 -24.36
N ASP A 144 -4.24 -6.58 -24.41
CA ASP A 144 -4.75 -7.30 -25.59
C ASP A 144 -5.34 -6.30 -26.59
N VAL A 145 -4.58 -6.01 -27.62
CA VAL A 145 -4.97 -5.08 -28.69
C VAL A 145 -6.21 -5.54 -29.48
N GLU A 146 -6.57 -6.84 -29.42
CA GLU A 146 -7.78 -7.34 -30.04
C GLU A 146 -9.06 -6.93 -29.28
N THR A 147 -8.93 -6.69 -27.98
CA THR A 147 -10.04 -6.23 -27.15
C THR A 147 -10.20 -4.72 -27.15
N ALA A 148 -9.16 -3.98 -27.50
CA ALA A 148 -9.12 -2.52 -27.40
C ALA A 148 -10.22 -1.85 -28.27
N ASN A 149 -10.90 -0.87 -27.66
CA ASN A 149 -11.83 -0.01 -28.40
C ASN A 149 -11.09 0.73 -29.54
N PRO A 150 -11.73 0.95 -30.72
CA PRO A 150 -11.09 1.63 -31.86
C PRO A 150 -10.59 3.06 -31.56
N GLU A 151 -11.07 3.73 -30.52
CA GLU A 151 -10.61 5.04 -30.08
C GLU A 151 -9.37 4.98 -29.19
N LEU A 152 -8.87 3.78 -28.86
CA LEU A 152 -7.68 3.57 -28.05
C LEU A 152 -6.45 3.31 -28.89
N GLU A 153 -5.35 3.93 -28.49
CA GLU A 153 -4.00 3.61 -28.95
C GLU A 153 -3.30 2.82 -27.84
N VAL A 154 -2.81 1.65 -28.20
CA VAL A 154 -1.97 0.81 -27.34
C VAL A 154 -0.54 0.92 -27.81
N SER A 155 0.42 1.12 -26.90
CA SER A 155 1.86 1.21 -27.20
C SER A 155 2.40 -0.11 -27.79
N GLU A 156 3.54 -0.07 -28.50
CA GLU A 156 4.16 -1.24 -29.12
C GLU A 156 4.55 -2.31 -28.10
N ASP A 157 4.99 -1.89 -26.91
CA ASP A 157 5.32 -2.80 -25.80
C ASP A 157 4.09 -3.35 -25.06
N ARG A 158 2.88 -2.92 -25.48
CA ARG A 158 1.59 -3.27 -24.89
C ARG A 158 1.47 -2.97 -23.39
N LYS A 159 2.22 -2.00 -22.91
CA LYS A 159 2.22 -1.57 -21.49
C LYS A 159 1.44 -0.28 -21.25
N SER A 160 1.13 0.46 -22.29
CA SER A 160 0.47 1.75 -22.15
C SER A 160 -0.73 1.87 -23.09
N VAL A 161 -1.75 2.60 -22.63
CA VAL A 161 -2.94 2.90 -23.43
C VAL A 161 -3.37 4.34 -23.21
N ARG A 162 -3.82 4.99 -24.27
CA ARG A 162 -4.47 6.31 -24.23
C ARG A 162 -5.67 6.37 -25.17
N ARG A 163 -6.56 7.31 -24.94
CA ARG A 163 -7.61 7.64 -25.89
C ARG A 163 -7.06 8.58 -26.97
N THR A 164 -7.54 8.43 -28.18
CA THR A 164 -7.22 9.28 -29.33
C THR A 164 -8.49 9.98 -29.83
N GLU A 165 -8.33 11.15 -30.46
CA GLU A 165 -9.43 11.91 -31.04
C GLU A 165 -10.06 11.20 -32.24
N THR A 166 -9.31 10.33 -32.88
CA THR A 166 -9.72 9.65 -34.12
C THR A 166 -10.03 8.18 -33.89
N ARG A 167 -11.21 7.75 -34.32
CA ARG A 167 -11.59 6.35 -34.33
C ARG A 167 -10.87 5.62 -35.45
N ARG A 168 -10.08 4.61 -35.13
CA ARG A 168 -9.34 3.79 -36.08
C ARG A 168 -10.29 2.77 -36.75
N ASN A 169 -10.06 2.51 -38.05
CA ASN A 169 -10.79 1.48 -38.75
C ASN A 169 -10.13 0.12 -38.46
N LEU A 170 -10.56 -0.56 -37.38
CA LEU A 170 -10.02 -1.85 -36.96
C LEU A 170 -11.02 -2.97 -37.31
N PRO A 171 -10.54 -4.22 -37.56
CA PRO A 171 -11.41 -5.35 -37.78
C PRO A 171 -12.40 -5.57 -36.63
N HIS A 172 -13.64 -5.86 -36.96
CA HIS A 172 -14.67 -6.23 -36.00
C HIS A 172 -14.42 -7.67 -35.52
N THR A 173 -13.69 -7.80 -34.43
CA THR A 173 -13.55 -9.08 -33.72
C THR A 173 -14.65 -9.21 -32.64
N GLY A 174 -15.03 -10.45 -32.33
CA GLY A 174 -15.99 -10.72 -31.25
C GLY A 174 -15.50 -10.17 -29.90
N LYS A 175 -14.17 -10.06 -29.72
CA LYS A 175 -13.51 -9.68 -28.48
C LYS A 175 -13.47 -8.17 -28.23
N ARG A 176 -13.56 -7.34 -29.27
CA ARG A 176 -13.33 -5.89 -29.21
C ARG A 176 -14.46 -5.14 -28.52
N PHE A 177 -14.13 -4.25 -27.59
CA PHE A 177 -15.08 -3.27 -27.06
C PHE A 177 -15.47 -2.27 -28.15
N THR A 178 -16.76 -2.05 -28.32
CA THR A 178 -17.32 -1.08 -29.29
C THR A 178 -17.96 0.11 -28.59
N VAL A 179 -18.32 -0.06 -27.32
CA VAL A 179 -18.86 0.98 -26.44
C VAL A 179 -17.92 1.16 -25.27
N GLY A 180 -17.59 2.40 -24.96
CA GLY A 180 -16.57 2.73 -23.95
C GLY A 180 -15.13 2.47 -24.42
N ALA A 181 -14.24 3.37 -24.06
CA ALA A 181 -12.81 3.31 -24.39
C ALA A 181 -12.08 2.32 -23.45
N CYS A 182 -12.40 1.02 -23.60
CA CYS A 182 -11.93 -0.05 -22.74
C CYS A 182 -10.96 -0.99 -23.48
N VAL A 183 -10.07 -1.64 -22.70
CA VAL A 183 -9.17 -2.71 -23.15
C VAL A 183 -8.93 -3.68 -21.99
N LEU A 184 -8.70 -4.95 -22.30
CA LEU A 184 -8.34 -6.00 -21.33
C LEU A 184 -6.84 -6.30 -21.36
N GLY A 185 -6.36 -6.90 -20.27
CA GLY A 185 -5.07 -7.58 -20.28
C GLY A 185 -5.07 -8.79 -21.19
N SER A 186 -3.88 -9.18 -21.69
CA SER A 186 -3.70 -10.34 -22.57
C SER A 186 -3.88 -11.66 -21.82
N GLU A 187 -3.53 -11.67 -20.54
CA GLU A 187 -3.65 -12.85 -19.68
C GLU A 187 -4.83 -12.70 -18.73
N GLY A 188 -5.62 -13.74 -18.63
CA GLY A 188 -6.70 -13.85 -17.66
C GLY A 188 -6.40 -14.92 -16.63
N PHE A 189 -6.96 -14.74 -15.44
CA PHE A 189 -6.70 -15.52 -14.24
C PHE A 189 -7.91 -16.36 -13.86
N THR A 190 -7.67 -17.65 -13.55
CA THR A 190 -8.68 -18.60 -13.09
C THR A 190 -8.38 -19.14 -11.70
N SER A 191 -7.23 -18.76 -11.12
CA SER A 191 -6.77 -19.17 -9.79
C SER A 191 -5.64 -18.26 -9.32
N GLY A 192 -5.26 -18.35 -8.06
CA GLY A 192 -4.08 -17.70 -7.50
C GLY A 192 -4.29 -16.25 -7.08
N ARG A 193 -3.16 -15.63 -6.76
CA ARG A 193 -3.08 -14.24 -6.32
C ARG A 193 -2.23 -13.46 -7.31
N HIS A 194 -2.73 -12.31 -7.74
CA HIS A 194 -2.11 -11.51 -8.79
C HIS A 194 -2.08 -10.04 -8.37
N TYR A 195 -0.97 -9.36 -8.64
CA TYR A 195 -0.80 -7.94 -8.36
C TYR A 195 -0.14 -7.24 -9.53
N TRP A 196 -0.63 -6.06 -9.87
CA TRP A 196 0.00 -5.16 -10.84
C TRP A 196 -0.24 -3.72 -10.45
N GLU A 197 0.63 -2.84 -10.92
CA GLU A 197 0.53 -1.41 -10.71
C GLU A 197 0.31 -0.67 -12.02
N VAL A 198 -0.45 0.41 -11.96
CA VAL A 198 -0.75 1.29 -13.10
C VAL A 198 -0.47 2.73 -12.74
N GLU A 199 0.40 3.38 -13.49
CA GLU A 199 0.62 4.82 -13.40
C GLU A 199 -0.53 5.54 -14.10
N VAL A 200 -1.14 6.49 -13.36
CA VAL A 200 -2.32 7.25 -13.78
C VAL A 200 -2.07 8.76 -13.75
N THR A 201 -0.79 9.16 -13.65
CA THR A 201 -0.37 10.57 -13.55
C THR A 201 -0.88 11.35 -14.76
N GLY A 202 -1.45 12.54 -14.49
CA GLY A 202 -2.02 13.41 -15.52
C GLY A 202 -3.41 13.02 -16.01
N ASN A 203 -3.76 11.74 -15.98
CA ASN A 203 -5.05 11.27 -16.48
C ASN A 203 -6.17 11.55 -15.45
N ARG A 204 -7.20 12.24 -15.88
CA ARG A 204 -8.34 12.63 -15.03
C ARG A 204 -9.59 11.78 -15.25
N TRP A 205 -9.60 10.92 -16.25
CA TRP A 205 -10.72 10.03 -16.58
C TRP A 205 -10.20 8.63 -16.86
N TRP A 206 -10.13 7.82 -15.85
CA TRP A 206 -9.65 6.45 -15.94
C TRP A 206 -10.43 5.50 -15.02
N GLY A 207 -10.45 4.24 -15.38
CA GLY A 207 -10.96 3.15 -14.56
C GLY A 207 -10.03 1.94 -14.64
N LEU A 208 -9.81 1.31 -13.49
CA LEU A 208 -8.90 0.16 -13.33
C LEU A 208 -9.57 -0.91 -12.48
N GLY A 209 -9.22 -2.15 -12.75
CA GLY A 209 -9.69 -3.30 -11.99
C GLY A 209 -9.62 -4.60 -12.73
N VAL A 210 -10.63 -5.42 -12.55
CA VAL A 210 -10.80 -6.68 -13.28
C VAL A 210 -12.18 -6.77 -13.90
N ALA A 211 -12.26 -7.53 -15.00
CA ALA A 211 -13.51 -7.84 -15.67
C ALA A 211 -13.58 -9.34 -15.99
N ALA A 212 -14.77 -9.90 -15.87
CA ALA A 212 -15.05 -11.28 -16.24
C ALA A 212 -14.95 -11.49 -17.76
N GLU A 213 -14.64 -12.70 -18.20
CA GLU A 213 -14.51 -13.02 -19.62
C GLU A 213 -15.80 -12.77 -20.40
N SER A 214 -16.94 -13.03 -19.78
CA SER A 214 -18.30 -12.92 -20.36
C SER A 214 -18.85 -11.50 -20.41
N VAL A 215 -18.11 -10.47 -19.94
CA VAL A 215 -18.64 -9.10 -19.92
C VAL A 215 -19.10 -8.60 -21.28
N GLU A 216 -20.19 -7.86 -21.28
CA GLU A 216 -20.73 -7.26 -22.51
C GLU A 216 -19.76 -6.21 -23.07
N ARG A 217 -19.43 -6.32 -24.34
CA ARG A 217 -18.43 -5.48 -25.05
C ARG A 217 -19.01 -4.66 -26.19
N LYS A 218 -20.23 -4.99 -26.61
CA LYS A 218 -20.87 -4.43 -27.82
C LYS A 218 -21.98 -3.41 -27.48
N ARG A 219 -22.54 -3.50 -26.27
CA ARG A 219 -23.65 -2.66 -25.82
C ARG A 219 -23.23 -1.89 -24.55
N GLY A 220 -23.89 -0.78 -24.28
CA GLY A 220 -23.75 -0.10 -23.01
C GLY A 220 -24.34 -0.94 -21.87
N VAL A 221 -23.59 -1.15 -20.83
CA VAL A 221 -24.04 -1.82 -19.60
C VAL A 221 -23.71 -0.96 -18.39
N THR A 222 -24.47 -1.14 -17.33
CA THR A 222 -24.09 -0.61 -16.02
C THR A 222 -22.88 -1.40 -15.54
N VAL A 223 -21.80 -0.69 -15.23
CA VAL A 223 -20.57 -1.28 -14.71
C VAL A 223 -20.75 -1.55 -13.22
N SER A 224 -20.74 -2.82 -12.83
CA SER A 224 -20.86 -3.25 -11.43
C SER A 224 -20.43 -4.71 -11.26
N PRO A 225 -20.21 -5.21 -10.03
CA PRO A 225 -19.91 -6.62 -9.79
C PRO A 225 -20.94 -7.60 -10.38
N GLU A 226 -22.23 -7.23 -10.40
CA GLU A 226 -23.32 -8.04 -10.93
C GLU A 226 -23.21 -8.21 -12.45
N THR A 227 -22.55 -7.28 -13.13
CA THR A 227 -22.29 -7.32 -14.58
C THR A 227 -20.87 -7.77 -14.92
N GLY A 228 -20.14 -8.25 -13.93
CA GLY A 228 -18.81 -8.82 -14.08
C GLY A 228 -17.65 -7.82 -14.06
N PHE A 229 -17.84 -6.65 -13.46
CA PHE A 229 -16.80 -5.64 -13.34
C PHE A 229 -16.52 -5.28 -11.88
N TRP A 230 -15.29 -5.35 -11.46
CA TRP A 230 -14.78 -4.92 -10.14
C TRP A 230 -13.78 -3.80 -10.34
N ILE A 231 -14.25 -2.56 -10.31
CA ILE A 231 -13.52 -1.40 -10.84
C ILE A 231 -13.59 -0.23 -9.86
N ILE A 232 -12.48 0.49 -9.73
CA ILE A 232 -12.46 1.87 -9.27
C ILE A 232 -12.13 2.81 -10.42
N ALA A 233 -12.58 4.05 -10.35
CA ALA A 233 -12.30 5.05 -11.36
C ALA A 233 -12.05 6.42 -10.77
N ARG A 234 -11.34 7.25 -11.54
CA ARG A 234 -11.30 8.69 -11.38
C ARG A 234 -12.08 9.34 -12.51
N ILE A 235 -13.01 10.21 -12.13
CA ILE A 235 -13.74 11.06 -13.06
C ILE A 235 -13.57 12.50 -12.54
N ASP A 236 -12.77 13.29 -13.26
CA ASP A 236 -12.28 14.61 -12.84
C ASP A 236 -11.51 14.55 -11.51
N ASP A 237 -12.01 15.17 -10.46
CA ASP A 237 -11.39 15.20 -9.13
C ASP A 237 -12.09 14.26 -8.14
N VAL A 238 -12.89 13.33 -8.64
CA VAL A 238 -13.67 12.40 -7.81
C VAL A 238 -13.24 10.96 -8.09
N MET A 239 -12.80 10.28 -7.05
CA MET A 239 -12.63 8.83 -7.08
C MET A 239 -13.97 8.13 -6.80
N ARG A 240 -14.24 7.07 -7.53
CA ARG A 240 -15.49 6.30 -7.47
C ARG A 240 -15.24 4.81 -7.42
N VAL A 241 -16.16 4.11 -6.79
CA VAL A 241 -16.26 2.64 -6.82
C VAL A 241 -17.52 2.26 -7.58
N PHE A 242 -17.38 1.42 -8.58
CA PHE A 242 -18.51 0.94 -9.37
C PHE A 242 -19.19 -0.23 -8.67
N THR A 243 -20.09 0.13 -7.75
CA THR A 243 -21.02 -0.76 -7.05
C THR A 243 -22.44 -0.47 -7.49
N SER A 244 -23.42 -1.22 -7.03
CA SER A 244 -24.83 -0.93 -7.28
C SER A 244 -25.54 -0.62 -5.94
N PRO A 245 -25.78 0.67 -5.62
CA PRO A 245 -25.47 1.89 -6.38
C PRO A 245 -23.99 2.27 -6.34
N GLU A 246 -23.55 3.05 -7.33
CA GLU A 246 -22.19 3.61 -7.38
C GLU A 246 -21.90 4.45 -6.14
N SER A 247 -20.67 4.34 -5.60
CA SER A 247 -20.26 5.04 -4.40
C SER A 247 -19.02 5.91 -4.62
N ARG A 248 -18.95 7.02 -3.86
CA ARG A 248 -17.77 7.88 -3.86
C ARG A 248 -16.68 7.28 -2.98
N LEU A 249 -15.46 7.25 -3.49
CA LEU A 249 -14.29 6.83 -2.76
C LEU A 249 -13.56 8.06 -2.23
N PRO A 250 -13.45 8.26 -0.90
CA PRO A 250 -12.64 9.32 -0.35
C PRO A 250 -11.15 8.97 -0.54
N ALA A 251 -10.49 9.68 -1.45
CA ALA A 251 -9.06 9.56 -1.66
C ALA A 251 -8.46 10.98 -1.76
N ASP A 252 -7.69 11.36 -0.75
CA ASP A 252 -6.96 12.63 -0.71
C ASP A 252 -5.59 12.37 -0.09
N PRO A 253 -4.50 12.55 -0.83
CA PRO A 253 -4.46 12.95 -2.24
C PRO A 253 -4.85 11.82 -3.22
N ILE A 254 -5.30 12.21 -4.42
CA ILE A 254 -5.56 11.27 -5.52
C ILE A 254 -4.25 10.57 -5.90
N PRO A 255 -4.21 9.23 -5.98
CA PRO A 255 -2.99 8.49 -6.24
C PRO A 255 -2.44 8.76 -7.65
N ARG A 256 -1.12 8.82 -7.78
CA ARG A 256 -0.43 8.85 -9.08
C ARG A 256 -0.20 7.45 -9.65
N ARG A 257 -0.17 6.45 -8.77
CA ARG A 257 -0.02 5.04 -9.11
C ARG A 257 -0.99 4.22 -8.29
N VAL A 258 -1.73 3.34 -8.95
CA VAL A 258 -2.72 2.46 -8.33
C VAL A 258 -2.25 1.02 -8.43
N GLY A 259 -2.21 0.33 -7.30
CA GLY A 259 -2.03 -1.12 -7.22
C GLY A 259 -3.38 -1.83 -7.27
N VAL A 260 -3.48 -2.86 -8.10
CA VAL A 260 -4.64 -3.75 -8.18
C VAL A 260 -4.22 -5.14 -7.76
N TYR A 261 -4.91 -5.68 -6.78
CA TYR A 261 -4.71 -7.03 -6.24
C TYR A 261 -5.95 -7.89 -6.45
N LEU A 262 -5.76 -9.04 -7.06
CA LEU A 262 -6.77 -10.07 -7.26
C LEU A 262 -6.39 -11.32 -6.47
N SER A 263 -7.28 -11.79 -5.61
CA SER A 263 -7.22 -13.13 -5.02
C SER A 263 -8.42 -13.93 -5.48
N TYR A 264 -8.19 -14.85 -6.42
CA TYR A 264 -9.27 -15.55 -7.09
C TYR A 264 -10.07 -16.44 -6.14
N GLU A 265 -9.39 -17.26 -5.33
CA GLU A 265 -10.03 -18.22 -4.41
C GLU A 265 -10.75 -17.52 -3.26
N SER A 266 -10.22 -16.38 -2.78
CA SER A 266 -10.89 -15.62 -1.73
C SER A 266 -12.03 -14.73 -2.22
N GLY A 267 -12.23 -14.63 -3.53
CA GLY A 267 -13.24 -13.76 -4.12
C GLY A 267 -12.99 -12.27 -3.84
N THR A 268 -11.72 -11.86 -3.87
CA THR A 268 -11.33 -10.51 -3.43
C THR A 268 -10.62 -9.75 -4.55
N VAL A 269 -11.04 -8.48 -4.76
CA VAL A 269 -10.31 -7.51 -5.58
C VAL A 269 -10.04 -6.28 -4.73
N SER A 270 -8.77 -5.93 -4.53
CA SER A 270 -8.35 -4.80 -3.68
C SER A 270 -7.55 -3.77 -4.46
N PHE A 271 -7.67 -2.53 -4.04
CA PHE A 271 -7.01 -1.37 -4.64
C PHE A 271 -6.21 -0.61 -3.59
N TYR A 272 -5.02 -0.17 -3.97
CA TYR A 272 -4.09 0.53 -3.10
C TYR A 272 -3.49 1.75 -3.80
N ASN A 273 -3.17 2.78 -3.04
CA ASN A 273 -2.21 3.77 -3.49
C ASN A 273 -0.83 3.11 -3.47
N ALA A 274 -0.22 2.88 -4.64
CA ALA A 274 1.03 2.13 -4.74
C ALA A 274 2.24 2.88 -4.15
N GLU A 275 2.16 4.21 -4.01
CA GLU A 275 3.23 5.04 -3.43
C GLU A 275 3.19 5.01 -1.89
N THR A 276 2.02 5.28 -1.30
CA THR A 276 1.84 5.35 0.15
C THR A 276 1.49 4.01 0.80
N LYS A 277 1.22 2.98 -0.03
CA LYS A 277 0.70 1.66 0.39
C LYS A 277 -0.65 1.71 1.11
N SER A 278 -1.30 2.88 1.12
CA SER A 278 -2.61 3.02 1.75
C SER A 278 -3.68 2.27 0.97
N HIS A 279 -4.59 1.65 1.69
CA HIS A 279 -5.74 0.96 1.13
C HIS A 279 -6.76 1.95 0.57
N LEU A 280 -7.26 1.69 -0.62
CA LEU A 280 -8.30 2.49 -1.27
C LEU A 280 -9.67 1.82 -1.17
N HIS A 281 -9.80 0.61 -1.69
CA HIS A 281 -11.06 -0.14 -1.68
C HIS A 281 -10.84 -1.64 -1.79
N THR A 282 -11.80 -2.44 -1.31
CA THR A 282 -11.83 -3.89 -1.51
C THR A 282 -13.23 -4.38 -1.80
N PHE A 283 -13.39 -5.10 -2.92
CA PHE A 283 -14.54 -5.95 -3.18
C PHE A 283 -14.32 -7.31 -2.55
N THR A 284 -15.26 -7.78 -1.72
CA THR A 284 -15.18 -9.06 -1.02
C THR A 284 -16.43 -9.90 -1.24
N GLY A 285 -16.35 -11.20 -0.91
CA GLY A 285 -17.48 -12.09 -0.94
C GLY A 285 -17.92 -12.53 -2.35
N ASN A 286 -17.08 -12.27 -3.36
CA ASN A 286 -17.37 -12.66 -4.72
C ASN A 286 -17.08 -14.15 -4.92
N LYS A 287 -17.86 -14.81 -5.75
CA LYS A 287 -17.60 -16.16 -6.24
C LYS A 287 -17.25 -16.09 -7.71
N PHE A 288 -15.96 -16.07 -8.00
CA PHE A 288 -15.50 -16.10 -9.38
C PHE A 288 -15.66 -17.50 -9.95
N THR A 289 -16.32 -17.62 -11.09
CA THR A 289 -16.61 -18.89 -11.76
C THR A 289 -16.04 -18.95 -13.17
N GLU A 290 -15.49 -17.83 -13.64
CA GLU A 290 -14.93 -17.69 -14.97
C GLU A 290 -13.60 -16.94 -14.92
N LYS A 291 -12.91 -16.89 -16.06
CA LYS A 291 -11.63 -16.20 -16.18
C LYS A 291 -11.81 -14.69 -16.01
N LEU A 292 -10.94 -14.09 -15.18
CA LEU A 292 -10.90 -12.65 -14.91
C LEU A 292 -9.70 -12.04 -15.61
N TYR A 293 -9.92 -10.91 -16.26
CA TYR A 293 -8.88 -10.17 -16.96
C TYR A 293 -8.61 -8.82 -16.30
N PRO A 294 -7.37 -8.35 -16.25
CA PRO A 294 -7.08 -6.95 -15.96
C PRO A 294 -7.89 -6.04 -16.87
N PHE A 295 -8.54 -5.04 -16.30
CA PHE A 295 -9.40 -4.12 -17.02
C PHE A 295 -8.88 -2.71 -16.94
N PHE A 296 -8.93 -2.01 -18.08
CA PHE A 296 -8.50 -0.64 -18.23
C PHE A 296 -9.53 0.14 -19.04
N TRP A 297 -9.88 1.32 -18.54
CA TRP A 297 -10.71 2.30 -19.23
C TRP A 297 -10.03 3.67 -19.15
N THR A 298 -10.04 4.43 -20.23
CA THR A 298 -9.59 5.83 -20.24
C THR A 298 -10.46 6.66 -21.15
N GLY A 299 -11.00 7.74 -20.58
CA GLY A 299 -11.81 8.72 -21.31
C GLY A 299 -11.05 10.01 -21.63
N TYR A 300 -9.83 10.18 -21.09
CA TYR A 300 -9.04 11.39 -21.26
C TYR A 300 -8.10 11.27 -22.46
N GLU A 301 -8.13 12.27 -23.31
CA GLU A 301 -7.31 12.30 -24.54
C GLU A 301 -5.87 12.69 -24.21
N ASN A 302 -4.94 12.09 -24.96
CA ASN A 302 -3.51 12.38 -24.91
C ASN A 302 -2.75 12.02 -23.61
N GLU A 303 -3.43 11.47 -22.59
CA GLU A 303 -2.78 11.02 -21.36
C GLU A 303 -2.75 9.48 -21.28
N TRP A 304 -1.57 8.96 -21.00
CA TRP A 304 -1.33 7.53 -20.95
C TRP A 304 -1.70 6.93 -19.59
N LEU A 305 -2.37 5.80 -19.62
CA LEU A 305 -2.33 4.82 -18.53
C LEU A 305 -1.17 3.88 -18.81
N ARG A 306 -0.25 3.72 -17.87
CA ARG A 306 0.93 2.87 -18.04
C ARG A 306 0.97 1.77 -17.00
N ILE A 307 1.00 0.51 -17.46
CA ILE A 307 1.26 -0.65 -16.62
C ILE A 307 2.74 -0.62 -16.24
N CYS A 308 3.02 -0.55 -14.93
CA CYS A 308 4.38 -0.57 -14.43
C CYS A 308 4.99 -1.96 -14.68
N SER A 309 6.13 -2.02 -15.33
CA SER A 309 6.93 -3.25 -15.35
C SER A 309 7.34 -3.53 -13.91
N GLY A 310 7.20 -4.78 -13.45
CA GLY A 310 7.60 -5.17 -12.11
C GLY A 310 9.05 -4.78 -11.85
N SER A 311 9.26 -3.57 -11.35
CA SER A 311 10.52 -3.22 -10.72
C SER A 311 10.45 -3.86 -9.35
N ALA A 312 11.37 -4.74 -9.05
CA ALA A 312 11.71 -5.00 -7.67
C ALA A 312 11.81 -3.62 -6.98
N PRO A 313 11.23 -3.44 -5.78
CA PRO A 313 11.36 -2.17 -5.07
C PRO A 313 12.84 -1.83 -5.04
N GLY A 314 13.16 -0.69 -5.66
CA GLY A 314 14.53 -0.20 -5.73
C GLY A 314 15.10 -0.11 -4.32
N LEU A 315 16.31 -0.59 -4.21
CA LEU A 315 17.26 -0.48 -3.10
C LEU A 315 17.31 0.95 -2.52
#